data_581d46f79626bdbeb46d95f31eea1b7c
#
_entry.id   581d46f79626bdbeb46d95f31eea1b7c
#
_cell.length_a   1.000
_cell.length_b   1.000
_cell.length_c   1.000
_cell.angle_alpha   90.00
_cell.angle_beta   90.00
_cell.angle_gamma   90.00
#
_symmetry.space_group_name_H-M   'P 1'
#
loop_
_entity.id
_entity.type
_entity.pdbx_description
1 polymer ?
#
loop_
_entity_poly.entity_id
_entity_poly.type
_entity_poly.pdbx_seq_one_letter_code
_entity_poly.pdbx_strand_id
1 'polypeptide(L)'
;MTTIAITWSPTHCTIMSESGITDESFHTMPGMNKIVRQNEWLIAVAGADRSCDVLQYITKYPAVPATLKNETDDMQWYKWIVKRVIPIIRKSAQQELTLDTKDGVAEIPESELILITHARAFGISSTLGVSKLEPYWAVGSGGSIALGALAAYTNNQDWKTNHTHYCYKSVEAATKHDSFSHKPIRGYTSLPNGKIKQWDSKDHALTVDHSQRQATDAQPTKKYNKQK
;
A
#
# COMPACT_ATOMS: atom_id res chain seq x y z
N MET A 1 11.41 -11.19 -1.79
CA MET A 1 11.71 -9.74 -1.61
C MET A 1 10.54 -8.90 -2.11
N THR A 2 10.41 -7.63 -1.73
CA THR A 2 9.15 -6.90 -1.91
C THR A 2 9.42 -5.40 -1.94
N THR A 3 8.63 -4.64 -2.72
CA THR A 3 8.48 -3.19 -2.55
C THR A 3 7.01 -2.86 -2.37
N ILE A 4 6.68 -2.24 -1.25
CA ILE A 4 5.36 -1.72 -0.95
C ILE A 4 5.51 -0.25 -0.61
N ALA A 5 4.69 0.61 -1.20
CA ALA A 5 4.63 2.03 -0.89
C ALA A 5 3.21 2.47 -0.55
N ILE A 6 3.09 3.44 0.33
CA ILE A 6 1.83 4.09 0.66
C ILE A 6 1.94 5.61 0.49
N THR A 7 0.82 6.21 0.17
CA THR A 7 0.60 7.66 0.30
C THR A 7 -0.72 7.91 1.02
N TRP A 8 -0.73 8.95 1.84
CA TRP A 8 -1.88 9.29 2.66
C TRP A 8 -2.35 10.74 2.44
N SER A 9 -3.65 10.92 2.50
CA SER A 9 -4.32 12.21 2.62
C SER A 9 -5.57 12.07 3.49
N PRO A 10 -6.18 13.18 3.97
CA PRO A 10 -7.43 13.11 4.72
C PRO A 10 -8.59 12.43 3.98
N THR A 11 -8.56 12.40 2.65
CA THR A 11 -9.64 11.86 1.80
C THR A 11 -9.43 10.40 1.41
N HIS A 12 -8.20 9.91 1.41
CA HIS A 12 -7.90 8.52 1.07
C HIS A 12 -6.46 8.13 1.37
N CYS A 13 -6.24 6.84 1.57
CA CYS A 13 -4.93 6.22 1.66
C CYS A 13 -4.74 5.25 0.50
N THR A 14 -3.67 5.41 -0.25
CA THR A 14 -3.30 4.52 -1.36
C THR A 14 -2.12 3.65 -0.97
N ILE A 15 -2.18 2.38 -1.35
CA ILE A 15 -1.08 1.42 -1.23
C ILE A 15 -0.83 0.77 -2.57
N MET A 16 0.43 0.69 -2.97
CA MET A 16 0.91 0.05 -4.18
C MET A 16 2.01 -0.95 -3.86
N SER A 17 2.05 -2.05 -4.59
CA SER A 17 3.16 -3.01 -4.54
C SER A 17 3.53 -3.50 -5.93
N GLU A 18 4.77 -3.89 -6.10
CA GLU A 18 5.18 -4.74 -7.20
C GLU A 18 4.68 -6.18 -6.97
N SER A 19 4.78 -7.06 -7.98
CA SER A 19 4.16 -8.40 -7.96
C SER A 19 5.15 -9.54 -8.26
N GLY A 20 6.45 -9.29 -8.27
CA GLY A 20 7.45 -10.32 -8.51
C GLY A 20 7.67 -11.22 -7.29
N ILE A 21 7.91 -12.49 -7.53
CA ILE A 21 8.51 -13.43 -6.57
C ILE A 21 9.87 -13.80 -7.14
N THR A 22 10.92 -13.62 -6.36
CA THR A 22 12.28 -14.02 -6.76
C THR A 22 12.71 -15.16 -5.84
N ASP A 23 13.07 -16.29 -6.43
CA ASP A 23 13.65 -17.42 -5.70
C ASP A 23 15.14 -17.19 -5.38
N GLU A 24 15.75 -18.11 -4.65
CA GLU A 24 17.17 -18.06 -4.28
C GLU A 24 18.12 -18.08 -5.50
N SER A 25 17.61 -18.53 -6.65
CA SER A 25 18.35 -18.58 -7.93
C SER A 25 18.11 -17.35 -8.80
N PHE A 26 17.49 -16.30 -8.25
CA PHE A 26 17.11 -15.06 -8.93
C PHE A 26 16.11 -15.24 -10.10
N HIS A 27 15.40 -16.37 -10.16
CA HIS A 27 14.31 -16.54 -11.09
C HIS A 27 13.10 -15.76 -10.59
N THR A 28 12.53 -14.95 -11.46
CA THR A 28 11.34 -14.15 -11.15
C THR A 28 10.09 -14.81 -11.70
N MET A 29 9.15 -15.09 -10.82
CA MET A 29 7.80 -15.49 -11.21
C MET A 29 6.85 -14.30 -11.11
N PRO A 30 6.09 -13.96 -12.15
CA PRO A 30 5.13 -12.88 -12.10
C PRO A 30 3.86 -13.29 -11.37
N GLY A 31 3.25 -12.39 -10.65
CA GLY A 31 1.83 -12.47 -10.36
C GLY A 31 1.37 -12.65 -8.93
N MET A 32 2.23 -12.56 -7.92
CA MET A 32 1.74 -12.59 -6.54
C MET A 32 1.11 -11.25 -6.13
N ASN A 33 -0.05 -11.31 -5.50
CA ASN A 33 -0.64 -10.13 -4.90
C ASN A 33 -0.09 -9.96 -3.47
N LYS A 34 0.76 -8.96 -3.29
CA LYS A 34 1.41 -8.66 -2.00
C LYS A 34 0.54 -7.83 -1.05
N ILE A 35 -0.63 -7.42 -1.51
CA ILE A 35 -1.62 -6.69 -0.73
C ILE A 35 -2.89 -7.53 -0.67
N VAL A 36 -3.26 -7.99 0.50
CA VAL A 36 -4.46 -8.83 0.72
C VAL A 36 -5.57 -7.97 1.33
N ARG A 37 -6.79 -8.19 0.85
CA ARG A 37 -7.98 -7.59 1.41
C ARG A 37 -8.70 -8.58 2.31
N GLN A 38 -8.94 -8.19 3.56
CA GLN A 38 -9.85 -8.88 4.48
C GLN A 38 -10.91 -7.88 4.96
N ASN A 39 -12.15 -8.05 4.51
CA ASN A 39 -13.26 -7.12 4.82
C ASN A 39 -12.90 -5.65 4.49
N GLU A 40 -12.78 -4.81 5.51
CA GLU A 40 -12.43 -3.38 5.43
C GLU A 40 -10.92 -3.11 5.62
N TRP A 41 -10.10 -4.17 5.69
CA TRP A 41 -8.65 -4.08 5.83
C TRP A 41 -7.93 -4.33 4.51
N LEU A 42 -6.86 -3.56 4.31
CA LEU A 42 -5.77 -3.88 3.40
C LEU A 42 -4.55 -4.25 4.23
N ILE A 43 -3.97 -5.37 3.93
CA ILE A 43 -2.88 -5.99 4.69
C ILE A 43 -1.74 -6.24 3.72
N ALA A 44 -0.59 -5.63 3.96
CA ALA A 44 0.60 -5.83 3.16
C ALA A 44 1.79 -6.14 4.07
N VAL A 45 2.57 -7.13 3.69
CA VAL A 45 3.73 -7.58 4.47
C VAL A 45 4.94 -7.65 3.55
N ALA A 46 6.06 -7.10 4.02
CA ALA A 46 7.37 -7.33 3.46
C ALA A 46 8.18 -8.15 4.46
N GLY A 47 8.76 -9.28 4.03
CA GLY A 47 9.54 -10.14 4.93
C GLY A 47 9.60 -11.59 4.50
N ALA A 48 9.82 -12.50 5.45
CA ALA A 48 9.86 -13.93 5.22
C ALA A 48 8.50 -14.48 4.76
N ASP A 49 8.49 -15.38 3.80
CA ASP A 49 7.27 -15.89 3.16
C ASP A 49 6.27 -16.44 4.17
N ARG A 50 6.74 -17.24 5.15
CA ARG A 50 5.83 -17.79 6.18
C ARG A 50 5.23 -16.71 7.08
N SER A 51 5.98 -15.67 7.41
CA SER A 51 5.46 -14.51 8.14
C SER A 51 4.38 -13.77 7.32
N CYS A 52 4.60 -13.64 6.00
CA CYS A 52 3.60 -13.09 5.08
C CYS A 52 2.32 -13.91 5.09
N ASP A 53 2.40 -15.25 4.96
CA ASP A 53 1.24 -16.14 4.99
C ASP A 53 0.43 -16.01 6.28
N VAL A 54 1.10 -16.03 7.42
CA VAL A 54 0.44 -15.94 8.72
C VAL A 54 -0.26 -14.60 8.89
N LEU A 55 0.41 -13.50 8.56
CA LEU A 55 -0.11 -12.16 8.75
C LEU A 55 -1.21 -11.81 7.74
N GLN A 56 -1.12 -12.33 6.51
CA GLN A 56 -2.06 -11.99 5.44
C GLN A 56 -3.27 -12.94 5.35
N TYR A 57 -3.11 -14.22 5.69
CA TYR A 57 -4.15 -15.22 5.43
C TYR A 57 -4.67 -15.93 6.66
N ILE A 58 -3.82 -16.17 7.68
CA ILE A 58 -4.20 -16.88 8.89
C ILE A 58 -4.76 -15.92 9.95
N THR A 59 -4.10 -14.76 10.14
CA THR A 59 -4.55 -13.75 11.09
C THR A 59 -5.93 -13.20 10.71
N LYS A 60 -6.89 -13.26 11.63
CA LYS A 60 -8.26 -12.75 11.43
C LYS A 60 -8.39 -11.36 12.03
N TYR A 61 -8.32 -10.34 11.18
CA TYR A 61 -8.43 -8.95 11.62
C TYR A 61 -9.87 -8.63 12.06
N PRO A 62 -10.03 -7.92 13.20
CA PRO A 62 -11.35 -7.64 13.74
C PRO A 62 -12.09 -6.59 12.89
N ALA A 63 -13.43 -6.64 12.89
CA ALA A 63 -14.23 -5.57 12.32
C ALA A 63 -13.98 -4.26 13.08
N VAL A 64 -13.89 -3.15 12.36
CA VAL A 64 -13.76 -1.82 12.98
C VAL A 64 -15.07 -1.45 13.66
N PRO A 65 -15.06 -1.09 14.96
CA PRO A 65 -16.28 -0.70 15.68
C PRO A 65 -16.97 0.50 15.03
N ALA A 66 -18.31 0.51 15.03
CA ALA A 66 -19.08 1.61 14.45
C ALA A 66 -18.75 2.98 15.08
N THR A 67 -18.48 2.99 16.39
CA THR A 67 -18.05 4.18 17.13
C THR A 67 -16.72 4.74 16.59
N LEU A 68 -15.80 3.86 16.21
CA LEU A 68 -14.50 4.27 15.70
C LEU A 68 -14.56 4.74 14.24
N LYS A 69 -15.49 4.23 13.43
CA LYS A 69 -15.65 4.64 12.03
C LYS A 69 -15.93 6.13 11.84
N ASN A 70 -16.60 6.73 12.82
CA ASN A 70 -16.93 8.16 12.83
C ASN A 70 -15.91 8.99 13.63
N GLU A 71 -14.90 8.37 14.18
CA GLU A 71 -13.88 9.05 14.99
C GLU A 71 -12.85 9.75 14.11
N THR A 72 -12.64 11.02 14.39
CA THR A 72 -11.64 11.87 13.71
C THR A 72 -10.31 11.92 14.47
N ASP A 73 -10.33 11.60 15.78
CA ASP A 73 -9.13 11.55 16.60
C ASP A 73 -8.31 10.29 16.29
N ASP A 74 -7.18 10.48 15.65
CA ASP A 74 -6.25 9.40 15.29
C ASP A 74 -5.69 8.67 16.51
N MET A 75 -5.66 9.32 17.68
CA MET A 75 -5.20 8.67 18.91
C MET A 75 -6.17 7.58 19.38
N GLN A 76 -7.48 7.73 19.13
CA GLN A 76 -8.44 6.67 19.44
C GLN A 76 -8.24 5.45 18.52
N TRP A 77 -7.97 5.69 17.24
CA TRP A 77 -7.58 4.63 16.30
C TRP A 77 -6.30 3.93 16.73
N TYR A 78 -5.26 4.70 17.06
CA TYR A 78 -3.99 4.15 17.52
C TYR A 78 -4.17 3.27 18.76
N LYS A 79 -4.89 3.77 19.79
CA LYS A 79 -5.18 3.01 21.01
C LYS A 79 -5.96 1.72 20.70
N TRP A 80 -6.88 1.76 19.75
CA TRP A 80 -7.64 0.58 19.36
C TRP A 80 -6.77 -0.46 18.65
N ILE A 81 -5.90 -0.04 17.71
CA ILE A 81 -4.92 -0.92 17.08
C ILE A 81 -4.06 -1.62 18.14
N VAL A 82 -3.46 -0.87 19.04
CA VAL A 82 -2.58 -1.41 20.09
C VAL A 82 -3.33 -2.38 21.01
N LYS A 83 -4.56 -2.04 21.42
CA LYS A 83 -5.30 -2.84 22.41
C LYS A 83 -6.07 -4.01 21.81
N ARG A 84 -6.44 -3.99 20.55
CA ARG A 84 -7.33 -5.00 19.95
C ARG A 84 -6.70 -5.73 18.78
N VAL A 85 -5.95 -5.06 17.92
CA VAL A 85 -5.37 -5.68 16.72
C VAL A 85 -4.05 -6.38 17.06
N ILE A 86 -3.15 -5.71 17.77
CA ILE A 86 -1.84 -6.27 18.16
C ILE A 86 -1.96 -7.60 18.93
N PRO A 87 -2.84 -7.77 19.93
CA PRO A 87 -2.99 -9.07 20.61
C PRO A 87 -3.41 -10.20 19.67
N ILE A 88 -4.23 -9.92 18.65
CA ILE A 88 -4.63 -10.92 17.65
C ILE A 88 -3.43 -11.31 16.77
N ILE A 89 -2.67 -10.33 16.27
CA ILE A 89 -1.46 -10.58 15.49
C ILE A 89 -0.48 -11.42 16.30
N ARG A 90 -0.20 -11.02 17.55
CA ARG A 90 0.68 -11.77 18.45
C ARG A 90 0.24 -13.21 18.63
N LYS A 91 -1.05 -13.43 18.89
CA LYS A 91 -1.60 -14.77 19.08
C LYS A 91 -1.42 -15.62 17.82
N SER A 92 -1.75 -15.10 16.64
CA SER A 92 -1.57 -15.82 15.37
C SER A 92 -0.10 -16.15 15.14
N ALA A 93 0.80 -15.20 15.36
CA ALA A 93 2.24 -15.41 15.21
C ALA A 93 2.76 -16.48 16.20
N GLN A 94 2.36 -16.44 17.46
CA GLN A 94 2.75 -17.45 18.46
C GLN A 94 2.26 -18.87 18.14
N GLN A 95 1.14 -18.99 17.46
CA GLN A 95 0.58 -20.30 17.09
C GLN A 95 1.19 -20.90 15.84
N GLU A 96 1.65 -20.06 14.91
CA GLU A 96 2.02 -20.45 13.55
C GLU A 96 3.51 -20.27 13.23
N LEU A 97 4.23 -19.51 14.04
CA LEU A 97 5.64 -19.18 13.82
C LEU A 97 6.50 -19.52 15.04
N THR A 98 7.76 -19.80 14.80
CA THR A 98 8.77 -19.72 15.86
C THR A 98 9.16 -18.24 16.01
N LEU A 99 8.87 -17.67 17.17
CA LEU A 99 9.23 -16.28 17.46
C LEU A 99 10.63 -16.20 18.01
N ASP A 100 11.40 -15.27 17.49
CA ASP A 100 12.68 -14.87 18.05
C ASP A 100 12.49 -13.89 19.22
N THR A 101 13.59 -13.54 19.87
CA THR A 101 13.60 -12.54 20.94
C THR A 101 14.62 -11.47 20.60
N LYS A 102 14.18 -10.22 20.51
CA LYS A 102 15.02 -9.05 20.31
C LYS A 102 14.82 -8.09 21.47
N ASP A 103 15.90 -7.77 22.17
CA ASP A 103 15.88 -6.87 23.33
C ASP A 103 14.85 -7.28 24.41
N GLY A 104 14.65 -8.58 24.61
CA GLY A 104 13.68 -9.13 25.56
C GLY A 104 12.22 -9.10 25.08
N VAL A 105 11.97 -8.72 23.83
CA VAL A 105 10.64 -8.66 23.22
C VAL A 105 10.53 -9.76 22.15
N ALA A 106 9.38 -10.46 22.10
CA ALA A 106 9.13 -11.43 21.05
C ALA A 106 9.05 -10.73 19.68
N GLU A 107 9.76 -11.26 18.70
CA GLU A 107 9.88 -10.73 17.35
C GLU A 107 9.28 -11.71 16.33
N ILE A 108 8.44 -11.20 15.43
CA ILE A 108 8.00 -11.94 14.24
C ILE A 108 9.14 -11.88 13.22
N PRO A 109 9.69 -13.03 12.79
CA PRO A 109 10.88 -13.04 11.95
C PRO A 109 10.71 -12.19 10.69
N GLU A 110 11.69 -11.35 10.43
CA GLU A 110 11.87 -10.58 9.20
C GLU A 110 10.56 -10.01 8.63
N SER A 111 9.77 -9.28 9.43
CA SER A 111 8.47 -8.77 8.96
C SER A 111 8.28 -7.28 9.22
N GLU A 112 7.81 -6.60 8.18
CA GLU A 112 7.26 -5.24 8.24
C GLU A 112 5.82 -5.31 7.73
N LEU A 113 4.86 -5.07 8.60
CA LEU A 113 3.43 -5.16 8.29
C LEU A 113 2.84 -3.76 8.13
N ILE A 114 2.11 -3.55 7.05
CA ILE A 114 1.28 -2.36 6.83
C ILE A 114 -0.19 -2.77 6.92
N LEU A 115 -0.93 -2.08 7.76
CA LEU A 115 -2.39 -2.20 7.90
C LEU A 115 -3.06 -0.91 7.47
N ILE A 116 -4.02 -1.00 6.55
CA ILE A 116 -4.82 0.16 6.12
C ILE A 116 -6.29 -0.14 6.29
N THR A 117 -7.01 0.81 6.88
CA THR A 117 -8.46 0.81 6.98
C THR A 117 -8.99 2.24 7.10
N HIS A 118 -10.18 2.54 6.56
CA HIS A 118 -10.84 3.84 6.67
C HIS A 118 -9.91 5.04 6.40
N ALA A 119 -9.12 4.95 5.31
CA ALA A 119 -8.11 5.93 4.92
C ALA A 119 -7.02 6.19 5.99
N ARG A 120 -6.74 5.25 6.88
CA ARG A 120 -5.66 5.33 7.86
C ARG A 120 -4.66 4.21 7.64
N ALA A 121 -3.38 4.53 7.77
CA ALA A 121 -2.29 3.57 7.60
C ALA A 121 -1.47 3.43 8.89
N PHE A 122 -1.21 2.19 9.26
CA PHE A 122 -0.42 1.82 10.43
C PHE A 122 0.70 0.86 9.99
N GLY A 123 1.93 1.19 10.39
CA GLY A 123 3.07 0.28 10.31
C GLY A 123 3.20 -0.51 11.61
N ILE A 124 3.42 -1.80 11.49
CA ILE A 124 3.67 -2.69 12.61
C ILE A 124 5.04 -3.31 12.40
N SER A 125 5.97 -3.00 13.32
CA SER A 125 7.31 -3.56 13.28
C SER A 125 7.32 -5.05 13.65
N SER A 126 8.44 -5.73 13.40
CA SER A 126 8.66 -7.12 13.82
C SER A 126 8.44 -7.33 15.33
N THR A 127 8.76 -6.34 16.16
CA THR A 127 8.53 -6.36 17.62
C THR A 127 7.14 -5.93 18.03
N LEU A 128 6.20 -5.80 17.07
CA LEU A 128 4.81 -5.40 17.27
C LEU A 128 4.63 -3.94 17.74
N GLY A 129 5.64 -3.09 17.55
CA GLY A 129 5.51 -1.65 17.71
C GLY A 129 4.60 -1.07 16.63
N VAL A 130 3.71 -0.16 17.00
CA VAL A 130 2.76 0.49 16.09
C VAL A 130 3.26 1.89 15.75
N SER A 131 3.21 2.24 14.47
CA SER A 131 3.48 3.59 13.97
C SER A 131 2.35 4.05 13.06
N LYS A 132 1.92 5.30 13.15
CA LYS A 132 1.05 5.93 12.16
C LYS A 132 1.90 6.31 10.94
N LEU A 133 1.47 5.94 9.75
CA LEU A 133 2.21 6.19 8.52
C LEU A 133 1.59 7.36 7.75
N GLU A 134 2.27 8.50 7.78
CA GLU A 134 1.87 9.75 7.12
C GLU A 134 3.09 10.63 6.82
N PRO A 135 3.08 11.41 5.74
CA PRO A 135 2.12 11.43 4.64
C PRO A 135 2.39 10.33 3.60
N TYR A 136 3.51 9.64 3.73
CA TYR A 136 3.91 8.52 2.88
C TYR A 136 4.88 7.61 3.63
N TRP A 137 4.99 6.37 3.16
CA TRP A 137 5.94 5.39 3.65
C TRP A 137 6.25 4.34 2.59
N ALA A 138 7.35 3.61 2.76
CA ALA A 138 7.64 2.44 1.93
C ALA A 138 8.44 1.41 2.73
N VAL A 139 8.26 0.12 2.39
CA VAL A 139 8.90 -1.02 3.04
C VAL A 139 9.39 -2.05 2.00
N GLY A 140 10.26 -2.96 2.47
CA GLY A 140 10.82 -4.05 1.68
C GLY A 140 12.14 -3.67 0.99
N SER A 141 12.67 -4.55 0.12
CA SER A 141 13.99 -4.41 -0.51
C SER A 141 14.14 -3.13 -1.34
N GLY A 142 13.12 -2.80 -2.15
CA GLY A 142 13.08 -1.54 -2.90
C GLY A 142 12.47 -0.37 -2.12
N GLY A 143 12.17 -0.55 -0.83
CA GLY A 143 11.51 0.46 0.01
C GLY A 143 12.28 1.77 0.09
N SER A 144 13.61 1.74 0.22
CA SER A 144 14.46 2.95 0.26
C SER A 144 14.40 3.74 -1.05
N ILE A 145 14.34 3.06 -2.20
CA ILE A 145 14.21 3.69 -3.52
C ILE A 145 12.83 4.36 -3.64
N ALA A 146 11.78 3.62 -3.29
CA ALA A 146 10.41 4.15 -3.31
C ALA A 146 10.24 5.33 -2.35
N LEU A 147 10.80 5.26 -1.14
CA LEU A 147 10.76 6.32 -0.14
C LEU A 147 11.49 7.58 -0.62
N GLY A 148 12.69 7.43 -1.21
CA GLY A 148 13.43 8.53 -1.80
C GLY A 148 12.68 9.21 -2.95
N ALA A 149 12.02 8.42 -3.81
CA ALA A 149 11.18 8.95 -4.88
C ALA A 149 9.97 9.72 -4.32
N LEU A 150 9.28 9.17 -3.31
CA LEU A 150 8.15 9.84 -2.64
C LEU A 150 8.59 11.16 -2.00
N ALA A 151 9.72 11.16 -1.30
CA ALA A 151 10.29 12.39 -0.70
C ALA A 151 10.53 13.47 -1.76
N ALA A 152 11.08 13.12 -2.93
CA ALA A 152 11.26 14.06 -4.03
C ALA A 152 9.93 14.57 -4.59
N TYR A 153 8.92 13.73 -4.72
CA TYR A 153 7.61 14.10 -5.26
C TYR A 153 6.80 15.02 -4.35
N THR A 154 7.05 15.05 -3.01
CA THR A 154 6.36 15.98 -2.10
C THR A 154 6.60 17.45 -2.44
N ASN A 155 7.67 17.76 -3.17
CA ASN A 155 7.98 19.11 -3.63
C ASN A 155 7.15 19.55 -4.85
N ASN A 156 6.41 18.64 -5.49
CA ASN A 156 5.56 18.98 -6.63
C ASN A 156 4.30 19.70 -6.16
N GLN A 157 3.90 20.74 -6.91
CA GLN A 157 2.74 21.56 -6.58
C GLN A 157 1.41 20.77 -6.50
N ASP A 158 1.33 19.70 -7.29
CA ASP A 158 0.16 18.83 -7.38
C ASP A 158 0.23 17.59 -6.46
N TRP A 159 1.21 17.50 -5.56
CA TRP A 159 1.36 16.37 -4.62
C TRP A 159 0.05 16.04 -3.90
N LYS A 160 -0.64 17.06 -3.36
CA LYS A 160 -1.86 16.87 -2.56
C LYS A 160 -3.03 16.26 -3.34
N THR A 161 -3.09 16.48 -4.66
CA THR A 161 -4.15 15.99 -5.54
C THR A 161 -3.77 14.70 -6.27
N ASN A 162 -2.48 14.48 -6.52
CA ASN A 162 -1.96 13.39 -7.32
C ASN A 162 -1.12 12.36 -6.53
N HIS A 163 -1.23 12.34 -5.19
CA HIS A 163 -0.39 11.44 -4.37
C HIS A 163 -0.59 9.93 -4.72
N THR A 164 -1.76 9.53 -5.23
CA THR A 164 -1.98 8.16 -5.76
C THR A 164 -1.06 7.88 -6.95
N HIS A 165 -0.93 8.82 -7.89
CA HIS A 165 -0.01 8.71 -9.02
C HIS A 165 1.44 8.62 -8.55
N TYR A 166 1.83 9.43 -7.58
CA TYR A 166 3.19 9.41 -7.04
C TYR A 166 3.49 8.14 -6.24
N CYS A 167 2.49 7.54 -5.60
CA CYS A 167 2.61 6.22 -5.00
C CYS A 167 2.96 5.16 -6.07
N TYR A 168 2.23 5.15 -7.20
CA TYR A 168 2.55 4.28 -8.33
C TYR A 168 3.98 4.53 -8.86
N LYS A 169 4.34 5.80 -9.11
CA LYS A 169 5.65 6.18 -9.63
C LYS A 169 6.80 5.80 -8.72
N SER A 170 6.60 5.82 -7.41
CA SER A 170 7.62 5.41 -6.45
C SER A 170 7.90 3.90 -6.52
N VAL A 171 6.86 3.06 -6.62
CA VAL A 171 7.03 1.62 -6.84
C VAL A 171 7.61 1.35 -8.22
N GLU A 172 7.20 2.11 -9.26
CA GLU A 172 7.79 2.00 -10.60
C GLU A 172 9.29 2.32 -10.59
N ALA A 173 9.74 3.31 -9.80
CA ALA A 173 11.17 3.58 -9.62
C ALA A 173 11.89 2.38 -8.98
N ALA A 174 11.31 1.77 -7.96
CA ALA A 174 11.85 0.57 -7.34
C ALA A 174 11.97 -0.59 -8.36
N THR A 175 10.95 -0.82 -9.20
CA THR A 175 11.02 -1.89 -10.24
C THR A 175 12.11 -1.67 -11.31
N LYS A 176 12.71 -0.49 -11.37
CA LYS A 176 13.82 -0.18 -12.30
C LYS A 176 15.19 -0.34 -11.65
N HIS A 177 15.30 -0.22 -10.35
CA HIS A 177 16.57 -0.10 -9.64
C HIS A 177 16.78 -1.14 -8.53
N ASP A 178 15.73 -1.83 -8.08
CA ASP A 178 15.82 -2.96 -7.18
C ASP A 178 15.67 -4.27 -7.95
N SER A 179 16.69 -5.11 -7.91
CA SER A 179 16.75 -6.39 -8.63
C SER A 179 15.65 -7.38 -8.23
N PHE A 180 14.98 -7.14 -7.12
CA PHE A 180 13.95 -8.03 -6.56
C PHE A 180 12.53 -7.48 -6.74
N SER A 181 12.39 -6.30 -7.35
CA SER A 181 11.09 -5.66 -7.56
C SER A 181 10.69 -5.71 -9.03
N HIS A 182 9.57 -6.35 -9.35
CA HIS A 182 9.16 -6.60 -10.73
C HIS A 182 7.70 -6.23 -10.99
N LYS A 183 7.40 -5.80 -12.21
CA LYS A 183 6.03 -5.58 -12.69
C LYS A 183 5.24 -6.91 -12.78
N PRO A 184 3.90 -6.89 -12.73
CA PRO A 184 3.04 -5.70 -12.69
C PRO A 184 2.99 -5.03 -11.32
N ILE A 185 2.66 -3.73 -11.31
CA ILE A 185 2.35 -2.98 -10.08
C ILE A 185 0.85 -3.07 -9.85
N ARG A 186 0.46 -3.40 -8.62
CA ARG A 186 -0.94 -3.48 -8.17
C ARG A 186 -1.15 -2.58 -6.98
N GLY A 187 -2.38 -2.13 -6.78
CA GLY A 187 -2.67 -1.28 -5.66
C GLY A 187 -4.13 -1.18 -5.29
N TYR A 188 -4.35 -0.50 -4.18
CA TYR A 188 -5.68 -0.25 -3.64
C TYR A 188 -5.72 1.15 -3.03
N THR A 189 -6.92 1.72 -3.01
CA THR A 189 -7.22 2.94 -2.28
C THR A 189 -8.31 2.67 -1.26
N SER A 190 -8.03 2.99 0.00
CA SER A 190 -8.98 2.95 1.12
C SER A 190 -9.57 4.33 1.34
N LEU A 191 -10.90 4.42 1.41
CA LEU A 191 -11.65 5.66 1.66
C LEU A 191 -12.06 5.77 3.13
N PRO A 192 -12.37 6.97 3.66
CA PRO A 192 -12.79 7.17 5.05
C PRO A 192 -14.03 6.36 5.45
N ASN A 193 -14.92 6.06 4.51
CA ASN A 193 -16.10 5.23 4.73
C ASN A 193 -15.85 3.71 4.68
N GLY A 194 -14.59 3.29 4.66
CA GLY A 194 -14.17 1.89 4.59
C GLY A 194 -14.28 1.24 3.20
N LYS A 195 -14.76 1.97 2.18
CA LYS A 195 -14.74 1.44 0.80
C LYS A 195 -13.31 1.32 0.30
N ILE A 196 -13.04 0.23 -0.41
CA ILE A 196 -11.74 -0.07 -1.02
C ILE A 196 -11.94 -0.14 -2.53
N LYS A 197 -11.12 0.61 -3.26
CA LYS A 197 -11.00 0.56 -4.73
C LYS A 197 -9.70 -0.15 -5.09
N GLN A 198 -9.76 -1.02 -6.08
CA GLN A 198 -8.58 -1.68 -6.64
C GLN A 198 -8.04 -0.88 -7.82
N TRP A 199 -6.73 -0.86 -7.95
CA TRP A 199 -5.98 -0.25 -9.04
C TRP A 199 -4.99 -1.26 -9.61
N ASP A 200 -4.76 -1.21 -10.91
CA ASP A 200 -3.65 -1.89 -11.55
C ASP A 200 -2.96 -0.96 -12.58
N SER A 201 -1.83 -1.40 -13.10
CA SER A 201 -1.05 -0.59 -14.05
C SER A 201 -1.76 -0.33 -15.38
N LYS A 202 -2.73 -1.17 -15.75
CA LYS A 202 -3.54 -1.00 -16.97
C LYS A 202 -4.60 0.07 -16.78
N ASP A 203 -5.25 0.09 -15.62
CA ASP A 203 -6.27 1.09 -15.27
C ASP A 203 -5.66 2.50 -15.21
N HIS A 204 -4.42 2.60 -14.72
CA HIS A 204 -3.72 3.89 -14.66
C HIS A 204 -3.44 4.45 -16.05
N ALA A 205 -3.01 3.62 -16.99
CA ALA A 205 -2.80 4.04 -18.38
C ALA A 205 -4.10 4.50 -19.06
N LEU A 206 -5.21 3.81 -18.80
CA LEU A 206 -6.53 4.15 -19.35
C LEU A 206 -7.09 5.45 -18.76
N THR A 207 -6.91 5.71 -17.46
CA THR A 207 -7.40 6.93 -16.81
C THR A 207 -6.68 8.18 -17.30
N VAL A 208 -5.38 8.10 -17.55
CA VAL A 208 -4.58 9.21 -18.09
C VAL A 208 -4.97 9.50 -19.56
N ASP A 209 -5.23 8.45 -20.34
CA ASP A 209 -5.55 8.59 -21.78
C ASP A 209 -6.97 9.17 -21.99
N HIS A 210 -7.94 8.82 -21.16
CA HIS A 210 -9.29 9.39 -21.22
C HIS A 210 -9.34 10.89 -20.86
N SER A 211 -8.50 11.36 -19.95
CA SER A 211 -8.44 12.78 -19.62
C SER A 211 -7.84 13.61 -20.77
N GLN A 212 -6.91 13.04 -21.54
CA GLN A 212 -6.33 13.69 -22.72
C GLN A 212 -7.28 13.65 -23.94
N ARG A 213 -8.06 12.59 -24.13
CA ARG A 213 -9.04 12.50 -25.23
C ARG A 213 -10.19 13.48 -25.06
N GLN A 214 -10.66 13.74 -23.85
CA GLN A 214 -11.71 14.74 -23.63
C GLN A 214 -11.26 16.18 -23.92
N ALA A 215 -9.96 16.48 -23.81
CA ALA A 215 -9.41 17.78 -24.14
C ALA A 215 -9.21 18.01 -25.65
N THR A 216 -9.02 16.92 -26.43
CA THR A 216 -8.84 17.02 -27.90
C THR A 216 -10.14 17.03 -28.70
N ASP A 217 -11.23 16.46 -28.17
CA ASP A 217 -12.55 16.43 -28.84
C ASP A 217 -13.32 17.77 -28.73
N ALA A 218 -12.78 18.78 -28.02
CA ALA A 218 -13.38 20.10 -27.86
C ALA A 218 -12.92 21.14 -28.94
N GLN A 219 -12.27 20.71 -30.02
CA GLN A 219 -11.95 21.65 -31.09
C GLN A 219 -13.14 21.83 -32.05
N PRO A 220 -13.58 23.09 -32.31
CA PRO A 220 -14.71 23.36 -33.19
C PRO A 220 -14.35 23.00 -34.64
N THR A 221 -15.20 22.19 -35.26
CA THR A 221 -15.14 21.88 -36.68
C THR A 221 -15.22 23.16 -37.52
N LYS A 222 -14.13 23.54 -38.18
CA LYS A 222 -14.11 24.60 -39.21
C LYS A 222 -15.00 24.15 -40.37
N LYS A 223 -16.12 24.81 -40.51
CA LYS A 223 -16.99 24.70 -41.71
C LYS A 223 -16.19 25.21 -42.93
N TYR A 224 -15.85 24.31 -43.83
CA TYR A 224 -15.40 24.68 -45.16
C TYR A 224 -16.59 25.19 -45.97
N ASN A 225 -16.64 26.51 -46.18
CA ASN A 225 -17.56 27.09 -47.20
C ASN A 225 -17.00 26.78 -48.60
N LYS A 226 -17.71 25.95 -49.36
CA LYS A 226 -17.53 25.88 -50.82
C LYS A 226 -18.15 27.13 -51.42
N GLN A 227 -17.34 28.02 -51.96
CA GLN A 227 -17.82 29.01 -52.97
C GLN A 227 -17.56 28.46 -54.37
N LYS A 228 -18.60 28.66 -55.19
CA LYS A 228 -18.65 28.36 -56.61
C LYS A 228 -17.64 29.16 -57.40
#